data_d308376bd26a9f8ec5fcb00b89aa4ac2
#
_entry.id   d308376bd26a9f8ec5fcb00b89aa4ac2
#
_cell.length_a   1.000
_cell.length_b   1.000
_cell.length_c   1.000
_cell.angle_alpha   90.00
_cell.angle_beta   90.00
_cell.angle_gamma   90.00
#
_symmetry.space_group_name_H-M   'P 1'
#
loop_
_entity.id
_entity.type
_entity.pdbx_description
1 polymer ?
#
loop_
_entity_poly.entity_id
_entity_poly.type
_entity_poly.pdbx_seq_one_letter_code
_entity_poly.pdbx_strand_id
1 'polypeptide(L)'
;MMCGLFGQTSSITVEGAGMSEDAAVEAAKRSAVEMGLGTVMSSETIVKNAVVFSDNIYAKAQGFVKTFEVLDSRQDPDGLWVVTIRAEVTEILDQILQDEVAVQTLLNAMNRPKIVFLIREENLIDNTGSDFAETKLIQMFYDKGFDVVDRQMVQALEGRPEYSQAMTGDVTAAATIAGQLGADVIVIGTAKISSGGKMYNMVSGQADINAKIVRTDTGEILAIVPQARGKKPHISPSTAGIGAVNQAAEVLGRDIIGQLIRKWSSQQANAINVFLVLTNAQFMDFMNMGAFLKSQTIPGIRNAFDKGLNNGVAEFQILYEGKSQDLAMALTQNPPETVNIRITGLSGNRISAEVVSE
;
A
#
# COMPACT_ATOMS: atom_id res chain seq x y z
N MET A 1 -27.34 22.10 -4.43
CA MET A 1 -25.92 22.49 -4.37
C MET A 1 -25.09 21.23 -4.57
N MET A 2 -24.67 21.00 -5.78
CA MET A 2 -23.81 19.84 -6.15
C MET A 2 -22.40 20.14 -5.65
N CYS A 3 -21.96 19.49 -4.57
CA CYS A 3 -20.57 19.47 -4.20
C CYS A 3 -19.92 18.36 -5.03
N GLY A 4 -19.35 18.74 -6.16
CA GLY A 4 -18.54 17.86 -6.99
C GLY A 4 -17.29 17.49 -6.20
N LEU A 5 -17.03 16.20 -6.05
CA LEU A 5 -15.70 15.70 -5.72
C LEU A 5 -14.79 16.08 -6.89
N PHE A 6 -14.15 17.23 -6.79
CA PHE A 6 -13.03 17.56 -7.65
C PHE A 6 -11.85 16.70 -7.19
N GLY A 7 -11.40 15.78 -8.02
CA GLY A 7 -10.09 15.18 -7.92
C GLY A 7 -9.06 16.30 -7.74
N GLN A 8 -8.16 16.15 -6.79
CA GLN A 8 -7.12 17.17 -6.53
C GLN A 8 -6.20 17.21 -7.74
N THR A 9 -6.40 18.20 -8.59
CA THR A 9 -5.47 18.52 -9.69
C THR A 9 -4.26 19.20 -9.06
N SER A 10 -3.09 18.60 -9.17
CA SER A 10 -1.84 19.23 -8.72
C SER A 10 -1.31 20.11 -9.85
N SER A 11 -1.12 21.39 -9.58
CA SER A 11 -0.43 22.31 -10.50
C SER A 11 1.08 22.19 -10.26
N ILE A 12 1.82 21.76 -11.28
CA ILE A 12 3.27 21.52 -11.22
C ILE A 12 3.95 22.46 -12.23
N THR A 13 4.99 23.16 -11.78
CA THR A 13 5.83 24.00 -12.67
C THR A 13 7.17 23.30 -12.89
N VAL A 14 7.51 23.09 -14.16
CA VAL A 14 8.71 22.36 -14.57
C VAL A 14 9.33 22.97 -15.81
N GLU A 15 10.62 22.68 -16.02
CA GLU A 15 11.35 23.02 -17.25
C GLU A 15 11.59 21.77 -18.11
N GLY A 16 11.61 21.97 -19.42
CA GLY A 16 12.04 20.98 -20.38
C GLY A 16 12.98 21.61 -21.42
N ALA A 17 13.91 20.85 -21.93
CA ALA A 17 14.84 21.28 -22.96
C ALA A 17 14.73 20.39 -24.21
N GLY A 18 14.94 20.99 -25.39
CA GLY A 18 14.85 20.27 -26.67
C GLY A 18 15.47 21.02 -27.82
N MET A 19 15.66 20.33 -28.95
CA MET A 19 16.21 20.91 -30.19
C MET A 19 15.23 21.88 -30.87
N SER A 20 13.95 21.81 -30.52
CA SER A 20 12.89 22.73 -30.95
C SER A 20 12.02 23.10 -29.75
N GLU A 21 11.26 24.18 -29.87
CA GLU A 21 10.33 24.61 -28.85
C GLU A 21 9.30 23.51 -28.50
N ASP A 22 8.74 22.85 -29.55
CA ASP A 22 7.83 21.73 -29.36
C ASP A 22 8.46 20.56 -28.61
N ALA A 23 9.72 20.21 -28.94
CA ALA A 23 10.47 19.16 -28.25
C ALA A 23 10.74 19.53 -26.78
N ALA A 24 11.00 20.80 -26.49
CA ALA A 24 11.19 21.29 -25.13
C ALA A 24 9.86 21.24 -24.33
N VAL A 25 8.74 21.57 -24.96
CA VAL A 25 7.40 21.43 -24.35
C VAL A 25 7.08 19.98 -24.02
N GLU A 26 7.36 19.04 -24.94
CA GLU A 26 7.14 17.60 -24.66
C GLU A 26 8.08 17.08 -23.56
N ALA A 27 9.31 17.56 -23.50
CA ALA A 27 10.23 17.25 -22.41
C ALA A 27 9.71 17.80 -21.08
N ALA A 28 9.19 19.03 -21.04
CA ALA A 28 8.60 19.63 -19.86
C ALA A 28 7.35 18.86 -19.38
N LYS A 29 6.49 18.41 -20.30
CA LYS A 29 5.35 17.54 -19.94
C LYS A 29 5.80 16.23 -19.30
N ARG A 30 6.85 15.59 -19.82
CA ARG A 30 7.46 14.41 -19.20
C ARG A 30 7.93 14.70 -17.78
N SER A 31 8.66 15.80 -17.60
CA SER A 31 9.13 16.21 -16.27
C SER A 31 7.98 16.46 -15.29
N ALA A 32 6.85 17.01 -15.77
CA ALA A 32 5.65 17.17 -14.96
C ALA A 32 5.05 15.83 -14.50
N VAL A 33 5.01 14.84 -15.41
CA VAL A 33 4.55 13.49 -15.08
C VAL A 33 5.50 12.80 -14.12
N GLU A 34 6.83 12.92 -14.31
CA GLU A 34 7.83 12.38 -13.41
C GLU A 34 7.71 12.96 -12.01
N MET A 35 7.54 14.28 -11.91
CA MET A 35 7.34 14.94 -10.62
C MET A 35 6.03 14.50 -9.96
N GLY A 36 4.96 14.37 -10.74
CA GLY A 36 3.68 13.84 -10.26
C GLY A 36 3.78 12.39 -9.80
N LEU A 37 4.49 11.54 -10.52
CA LEU A 37 4.80 10.16 -10.11
C LEU A 37 5.61 10.13 -8.81
N GLY A 38 6.58 11.04 -8.64
CA GLY A 38 7.36 11.17 -7.41
C GLY A 38 6.51 11.49 -6.17
N THR A 39 5.30 12.06 -6.33
CA THR A 39 4.34 12.23 -5.21
C THR A 39 3.63 10.93 -4.84
N VAL A 40 3.56 9.97 -5.74
CA VAL A 40 2.87 8.68 -5.57
C VAL A 40 3.87 7.56 -5.28
N MET A 41 5.07 7.64 -5.85
CA MET A 41 6.08 6.60 -5.79
C MET A 41 7.44 7.19 -5.42
N SER A 42 8.30 6.37 -4.82
CA SER A 42 9.66 6.80 -4.56
C SER A 42 10.48 6.90 -5.83
N SER A 43 11.40 7.87 -5.87
CA SER A 43 12.33 8.08 -6.99
C SER A 43 13.14 6.82 -7.33
N GLU A 44 13.50 6.01 -6.33
CA GLU A 44 14.25 4.78 -6.53
C GLU A 44 13.43 3.68 -7.21
N THR A 45 12.16 3.55 -6.89
CA THR A 45 11.25 2.62 -7.58
C THR A 45 11.07 3.03 -9.04
N ILE A 46 10.99 4.34 -9.31
CA ILE A 46 10.93 4.88 -10.67
C ILE A 46 12.22 4.53 -11.43
N VAL A 47 13.38 4.75 -10.82
CA VAL A 47 14.70 4.46 -11.47
C VAL A 47 14.89 2.97 -11.72
N LYS A 48 14.59 2.10 -10.76
CA LYS A 48 14.70 0.64 -10.94
C LYS A 48 13.82 0.08 -12.06
N ASN A 49 12.70 0.74 -12.33
CA ASN A 49 11.75 0.34 -13.37
C ASN A 49 11.70 1.35 -14.53
N ALA A 50 12.75 2.16 -14.70
CA ALA A 50 12.78 3.29 -15.64
C ALA A 50 12.38 2.94 -17.07
N VAL A 51 12.80 1.76 -17.58
CA VAL A 51 12.44 1.32 -18.94
C VAL A 51 10.93 1.14 -19.08
N VAL A 52 10.29 0.46 -18.13
CA VAL A 52 8.84 0.21 -18.17
C VAL A 52 8.06 1.51 -17.97
N PHE A 53 8.50 2.38 -17.07
CA PHE A 53 7.90 3.70 -16.88
C PHE A 53 8.12 4.59 -18.10
N SER A 54 9.31 4.56 -18.72
CA SER A 54 9.61 5.29 -19.95
C SER A 54 8.67 4.88 -21.08
N ASP A 55 8.55 3.59 -21.35
CA ASP A 55 7.82 3.09 -22.50
C ASP A 55 6.28 3.16 -22.31
N ASN A 56 5.79 2.92 -21.09
CA ASN A 56 4.35 2.79 -20.86
C ASN A 56 3.70 4.04 -20.22
N ILE A 57 4.44 4.78 -19.40
CA ILE A 57 3.90 5.95 -18.71
C ILE A 57 4.37 7.24 -19.36
N TYR A 58 5.67 7.43 -19.55
CA TYR A 58 6.18 8.67 -20.13
C TYR A 58 5.85 8.81 -21.62
N ALA A 59 5.80 7.72 -22.38
CA ALA A 59 5.35 7.75 -23.77
C ALA A 59 3.87 8.20 -23.91
N LYS A 60 3.07 8.00 -22.88
CA LYS A 60 1.68 8.45 -22.77
C LYS A 60 1.54 9.75 -21.98
N ALA A 61 2.64 10.49 -21.75
CA ALA A 61 2.66 11.71 -20.92
C ALA A 61 1.59 12.74 -21.32
N GLN A 62 1.25 12.82 -22.62
CA GLN A 62 0.18 13.70 -23.11
C GLN A 62 -1.20 13.39 -22.48
N GLY A 63 -1.47 12.13 -22.12
CA GLY A 63 -2.72 11.74 -21.46
C GLY A 63 -2.77 12.10 -19.97
N PHE A 64 -1.61 12.28 -19.34
CA PHE A 64 -1.49 12.61 -17.91
C PHE A 64 -1.53 14.12 -17.65
N VAL A 65 -1.10 14.94 -18.62
CA VAL A 65 -1.19 16.40 -18.55
C VAL A 65 -2.53 16.85 -19.11
N LYS A 66 -3.43 17.26 -18.24
CA LYS A 66 -4.79 17.67 -18.61
C LYS A 66 -4.80 19.03 -19.34
N THR A 67 -4.08 19.98 -18.79
CA THR A 67 -3.89 21.31 -19.34
C THR A 67 -2.49 21.79 -18.98
N PHE A 68 -1.91 22.65 -19.81
CA PHE A 68 -0.66 23.30 -19.48
C PHE A 68 -0.63 24.72 -20.03
N GLU A 69 0.17 25.56 -19.40
CA GLU A 69 0.43 26.94 -19.79
C GLU A 69 1.94 27.12 -19.92
N VAL A 70 2.41 27.65 -21.03
CA VAL A 70 3.82 28.02 -21.19
C VAL A 70 4.05 29.35 -20.46
N LEU A 71 4.91 29.32 -19.46
CA LEU A 71 5.26 30.49 -18.65
C LEU A 71 6.46 31.23 -19.20
N ASP A 72 7.43 30.52 -19.76
CA ASP A 72 8.66 31.04 -20.35
C ASP A 72 9.13 30.13 -21.47
N SER A 73 9.69 30.75 -22.52
CA SER A 73 10.33 30.03 -23.63
C SER A 73 11.56 30.83 -24.08
N ARG A 74 12.72 30.22 -24.00
CA ARG A 74 13.98 30.84 -24.33
C ARG A 74 14.93 29.86 -25.01
N GLN A 75 15.87 30.39 -25.78
CA GLN A 75 16.96 29.62 -26.33
C GLN A 75 18.21 29.81 -25.45
N ASP A 76 18.85 28.74 -25.07
CA ASP A 76 20.09 28.80 -24.29
C ASP A 76 21.32 29.13 -25.19
N PRO A 77 22.49 29.43 -24.60
CA PRO A 77 23.72 29.74 -25.38
C PRO A 77 24.17 28.60 -26.31
N ASP A 78 23.75 27.37 -26.04
CA ASP A 78 24.12 26.18 -26.83
C ASP A 78 23.09 25.93 -27.96
N GLY A 79 22.06 26.80 -28.08
CA GLY A 79 21.04 26.74 -29.12
C GLY A 79 19.87 25.82 -28.82
N LEU A 80 19.77 25.25 -27.62
CA LEU A 80 18.66 24.45 -27.17
C LEU A 80 17.49 25.34 -26.70
N TRP A 81 16.28 24.94 -27.04
CA TRP A 81 15.10 25.55 -26.47
C TRP A 81 14.86 25.06 -25.04
N VAL A 82 14.67 26.00 -24.12
CA VAL A 82 14.29 25.73 -22.73
C VAL A 82 12.92 26.35 -22.50
N VAL A 83 11.96 25.51 -22.15
CA VAL A 83 10.56 25.92 -21.94
C VAL A 83 10.14 25.58 -20.53
N THR A 84 9.59 26.58 -19.82
CA THR A 84 8.97 26.40 -18.51
C THR A 84 7.46 26.33 -18.69
N ILE A 85 6.86 25.25 -18.22
CA ILE A 85 5.40 25.10 -18.23
C ILE A 85 4.86 25.01 -16.80
N ARG A 86 3.60 25.48 -16.65
CA ARG A 86 2.74 25.13 -15.54
C ARG A 86 1.75 24.11 -16.05
N ALA A 87 1.85 22.87 -15.55
CA ALA A 87 1.02 21.76 -15.98
C ALA A 87 0.02 21.36 -14.87
N GLU A 88 -1.23 21.15 -15.24
CA GLU A 88 -2.21 20.46 -14.41
C GLU A 88 -2.12 18.96 -14.70
N VAL A 89 -1.54 18.23 -13.75
CA VAL A 89 -1.43 16.78 -13.82
C VAL A 89 -2.62 16.19 -13.07
N THR A 90 -3.45 15.44 -13.79
CA THR A 90 -4.54 14.64 -13.19
C THR A 90 -3.94 13.60 -12.26
N GLU A 91 -4.73 13.11 -11.31
CA GLU A 91 -4.33 12.03 -10.40
C GLU A 91 -3.68 10.89 -11.20
N ILE A 92 -2.36 10.94 -11.27
CA ILE A 92 -1.52 9.96 -12.00
C ILE A 92 -1.85 8.55 -11.55
N LEU A 93 -2.19 8.40 -10.26
CA LEU A 93 -2.60 7.12 -9.71
C LEU A 93 -3.85 6.55 -10.41
N ASP A 94 -4.90 7.36 -10.64
CA ASP A 94 -6.12 6.88 -11.28
C ASP A 94 -5.86 6.42 -12.72
N GLN A 95 -4.95 7.09 -13.42
CA GLN A 95 -4.57 6.69 -14.78
C GLN A 95 -3.67 5.46 -14.80
N ILE A 96 -2.71 5.37 -13.87
CA ILE A 96 -1.90 4.16 -13.69
C ILE A 96 -2.81 2.96 -13.40
N LEU A 97 -3.81 3.14 -12.55
CA LEU A 97 -4.77 2.08 -12.23
C LEU A 97 -5.68 1.67 -13.40
N GLN A 98 -5.76 2.48 -14.45
CA GLN A 98 -6.44 2.13 -15.70
C GLN A 98 -5.52 1.43 -16.71
N ASP A 99 -4.20 1.56 -16.57
CA ASP A 99 -3.22 0.88 -17.43
C ASP A 99 -2.78 -0.44 -16.79
N GLU A 100 -3.21 -1.55 -17.35
CA GLU A 100 -2.95 -2.89 -16.84
C GLU A 100 -1.44 -3.19 -16.74
N VAL A 101 -0.64 -2.76 -17.71
CA VAL A 101 0.81 -2.97 -17.71
C VAL A 101 1.47 -2.18 -16.59
N ALA A 102 1.05 -0.93 -16.37
CA ALA A 102 1.56 -0.09 -15.29
C ALA A 102 1.23 -0.69 -13.91
N VAL A 103 -0.01 -1.16 -13.71
CA VAL A 103 -0.42 -1.84 -12.48
C VAL A 103 0.41 -3.11 -12.24
N GLN A 104 0.58 -3.97 -13.25
CA GLN A 104 1.39 -5.19 -13.12
C GLN A 104 2.85 -4.88 -12.77
N THR A 105 3.40 -3.82 -13.34
CA THR A 105 4.77 -3.37 -13.02
C THR A 105 4.89 -2.96 -11.57
N LEU A 106 3.92 -2.19 -11.06
CA LEU A 106 3.86 -1.80 -9.65
C LEU A 106 3.74 -3.00 -8.72
N LEU A 107 2.82 -3.91 -9.02
CA LEU A 107 2.62 -5.11 -8.22
C LEU A 107 3.87 -5.98 -8.17
N ASN A 108 4.58 -6.13 -9.29
CA ASN A 108 5.84 -6.87 -9.33
C ASN A 108 6.92 -6.16 -8.50
N ALA A 109 7.02 -4.83 -8.58
CA ALA A 109 7.93 -4.03 -7.75
C ALA A 109 7.62 -4.15 -6.25
N MET A 110 6.35 -4.38 -5.89
CA MET A 110 5.88 -4.60 -4.53
C MET A 110 6.00 -6.06 -4.06
N ASN A 111 6.57 -6.97 -4.85
CA ASN A 111 6.57 -8.43 -4.63
C ASN A 111 5.16 -9.03 -4.54
N ARG A 112 4.17 -8.47 -5.22
CA ARG A 112 2.77 -8.94 -5.27
C ARG A 112 2.22 -9.28 -3.88
N PRO A 113 1.97 -8.29 -3.02
CA PRO A 113 1.48 -8.57 -1.68
C PRO A 113 0.13 -9.29 -1.75
N LYS A 114 0.01 -10.38 -1.00
CA LYS A 114 -1.24 -11.12 -0.85
C LYS A 114 -2.12 -10.44 0.18
N ILE A 115 -3.34 -10.12 -0.20
CA ILE A 115 -4.26 -9.30 0.60
C ILE A 115 -5.45 -10.14 1.07
N VAL A 116 -5.83 -9.97 2.33
CA VAL A 116 -7.07 -10.50 2.88
C VAL A 116 -7.97 -9.36 3.36
N PHE A 117 -9.26 -9.49 3.11
CA PHE A 117 -10.29 -8.57 3.58
C PHE A 117 -11.04 -9.19 4.74
N LEU A 118 -11.38 -8.36 5.73
CA LEU A 118 -12.19 -8.72 6.88
C LEU A 118 -13.08 -7.51 7.23
N ILE A 119 -14.23 -7.43 6.60
CA ILE A 119 -15.16 -6.31 6.72
C ILE A 119 -16.42 -6.76 7.44
N ARG A 120 -16.63 -6.26 8.65
CA ARG A 120 -17.88 -6.47 9.36
C ARG A 120 -18.98 -5.59 8.76
N GLU A 121 -20.03 -6.21 8.21
CA GLU A 121 -21.12 -5.51 7.59
C GLU A 121 -22.40 -5.56 8.44
N GLU A 122 -23.00 -4.39 8.65
CA GLU A 122 -24.29 -4.23 9.31
C GLU A 122 -25.31 -3.68 8.30
N ASN A 123 -26.23 -4.53 7.85
CA ASN A 123 -27.28 -4.13 6.94
C ASN A 123 -28.59 -3.83 7.74
N LEU A 124 -28.84 -2.55 7.99
CA LEU A 124 -30.01 -2.08 8.72
C LEU A 124 -31.27 -1.98 7.86
N ILE A 125 -31.17 -2.22 6.55
CA ILE A 125 -32.33 -2.22 5.65
C ILE A 125 -33.05 -3.56 5.74
N ASP A 126 -32.31 -4.65 5.62
CA ASP A 126 -32.83 -6.01 5.59
C ASP A 126 -32.65 -6.74 6.92
N ASN A 127 -31.89 -6.15 7.84
CA ASN A 127 -31.50 -6.72 9.13
C ASN A 127 -30.91 -8.13 9.02
N THR A 128 -30.18 -8.37 7.94
CA THR A 128 -29.49 -9.64 7.64
C THR A 128 -28.00 -9.42 7.58
N GLY A 129 -27.23 -10.45 7.90
CA GLY A 129 -25.81 -10.46 7.63
C GLY A 129 -25.59 -10.36 6.11
N SER A 130 -24.68 -9.52 5.68
CA SER A 130 -24.32 -9.33 4.29
C SER A 130 -22.80 -9.18 4.16
N ASP A 131 -22.32 -9.31 2.93
CA ASP A 131 -20.88 -9.30 2.60
C ASP A 131 -20.62 -8.52 1.30
N PHE A 132 -21.53 -7.62 0.96
CA PHE A 132 -21.46 -6.86 -0.29
C PHE A 132 -20.22 -5.97 -0.38
N ALA A 133 -19.86 -5.32 0.73
CA ALA A 133 -18.65 -4.48 0.79
C ALA A 133 -17.38 -5.30 0.55
N GLU A 134 -17.24 -6.41 1.27
CA GLU A 134 -16.08 -7.30 1.16
C GLU A 134 -15.98 -7.92 -0.24
N THR A 135 -17.09 -8.45 -0.74
CA THR A 135 -17.16 -9.04 -2.09
C THR A 135 -16.77 -8.01 -3.17
N LYS A 136 -17.27 -6.78 -3.06
CA LYS A 136 -16.93 -5.72 -4.02
C LYS A 136 -15.45 -5.34 -3.96
N LEU A 137 -14.88 -5.26 -2.76
CA LEU A 137 -13.44 -4.99 -2.58
C LEU A 137 -12.58 -6.12 -3.14
N ILE A 138 -12.90 -7.38 -2.83
CA ILE A 138 -12.22 -8.56 -3.39
C ILE A 138 -12.23 -8.50 -4.91
N GLN A 139 -13.40 -8.28 -5.52
CA GLN A 139 -13.52 -8.16 -6.98
C GLN A 139 -12.62 -7.05 -7.53
N MET A 140 -12.66 -5.84 -6.94
CA MET A 140 -11.88 -4.71 -7.42
C MET A 140 -10.37 -4.96 -7.38
N PHE A 141 -9.88 -5.58 -6.30
CA PHE A 141 -8.46 -5.89 -6.16
C PHE A 141 -8.04 -7.03 -7.10
N TYR A 142 -8.86 -8.07 -7.22
CA TYR A 142 -8.64 -9.16 -8.16
C TYR A 142 -8.59 -8.65 -9.61
N ASP A 143 -9.55 -7.81 -10.02
CA ASP A 143 -9.61 -7.22 -11.36
C ASP A 143 -8.39 -6.32 -11.66
N LYS A 144 -7.74 -5.77 -10.62
CA LYS A 144 -6.49 -5.02 -10.73
C LYS A 144 -5.24 -5.90 -10.68
N GLY A 145 -5.40 -7.21 -10.50
CA GLY A 145 -4.31 -8.18 -10.51
C GLY A 145 -3.56 -8.33 -9.19
N PHE A 146 -4.17 -7.90 -8.08
CA PHE A 146 -3.65 -8.22 -6.75
C PHE A 146 -3.93 -9.69 -6.41
N ASP A 147 -3.04 -10.28 -5.63
CA ASP A 147 -3.27 -11.60 -5.04
C ASP A 147 -4.19 -11.45 -3.84
N VAL A 148 -5.40 -12.00 -3.93
CA VAL A 148 -6.43 -11.87 -2.88
C VAL A 148 -6.74 -13.25 -2.29
N VAL A 149 -6.85 -13.32 -0.97
CA VAL A 149 -7.27 -14.53 -0.26
C VAL A 149 -8.76 -14.78 -0.51
N ASP A 150 -9.10 -16.02 -0.85
CA ASP A 150 -10.48 -16.43 -1.02
C ASP A 150 -11.25 -16.32 0.31
N ARG A 151 -12.48 -15.80 0.24
CA ARG A 151 -13.34 -15.64 1.40
C ARG A 151 -13.64 -16.95 2.12
N GLN A 152 -13.75 -18.08 1.42
CA GLN A 152 -14.02 -19.37 2.06
C GLN A 152 -12.88 -19.78 3.00
N MET A 153 -11.64 -19.42 2.67
CA MET A 153 -10.50 -19.62 3.57
C MET A 153 -10.62 -18.79 4.85
N VAL A 154 -11.14 -17.57 4.74
CA VAL A 154 -11.40 -16.69 5.90
C VAL A 154 -12.53 -17.26 6.75
N GLN A 155 -13.61 -17.70 6.13
CA GLN A 155 -14.77 -18.31 6.81
C GLN A 155 -14.39 -19.57 7.59
N ALA A 156 -13.43 -20.36 7.12
CA ALA A 156 -12.92 -21.53 7.85
C ALA A 156 -12.29 -21.17 9.21
N LEU A 157 -11.97 -19.90 9.44
CA LEU A 157 -11.45 -19.39 10.72
C LEU A 157 -12.53 -18.77 11.60
N GLU A 158 -13.78 -18.66 11.12
CA GLU A 158 -14.93 -18.22 11.94
C GLU A 158 -15.09 -19.17 13.14
N GLY A 159 -15.37 -18.59 14.30
CA GLY A 159 -15.45 -19.34 15.55
C GLY A 159 -14.12 -19.38 16.36
N ARG A 160 -13.02 -18.94 15.81
CA ARG A 160 -11.79 -18.73 16.60
C ARG A 160 -11.87 -17.42 17.38
N PRO A 161 -11.33 -17.37 18.61
CA PRO A 161 -11.34 -16.13 19.39
C PRO A 161 -10.69 -14.95 18.66
N GLU A 162 -9.58 -15.21 17.96
CA GLU A 162 -8.83 -14.19 17.20
C GLU A 162 -9.66 -13.61 16.05
N TYR A 163 -10.50 -14.42 15.42
CA TYR A 163 -11.42 -13.94 14.36
C TYR A 163 -12.41 -12.91 14.94
N SER A 164 -13.03 -13.23 16.06
CA SER A 164 -13.97 -12.32 16.71
C SER A 164 -13.30 -11.02 17.15
N GLN A 165 -12.07 -11.09 17.67
CA GLN A 165 -11.29 -9.93 18.07
C GLN A 165 -10.89 -9.09 16.84
N ALA A 166 -10.44 -9.72 15.77
CA ALA A 166 -10.13 -9.04 14.51
C ALA A 166 -11.34 -8.29 13.94
N MET A 167 -12.53 -8.92 13.97
CA MET A 167 -13.80 -8.31 13.55
C MET A 167 -14.21 -7.10 14.41
N THR A 168 -13.68 -6.96 15.62
CA THR A 168 -13.88 -5.77 16.47
C THR A 168 -12.78 -4.72 16.29
N GLY A 169 -11.82 -4.96 15.39
CA GLY A 169 -10.77 -4.02 15.02
C GLY A 169 -9.44 -4.18 15.76
N ASP A 170 -9.26 -5.33 16.47
CA ASP A 170 -7.98 -5.67 17.09
C ASP A 170 -6.94 -5.99 16.00
N VAL A 171 -5.90 -5.17 15.95
CA VAL A 171 -4.84 -5.24 14.93
C VAL A 171 -3.99 -6.49 15.08
N THR A 172 -3.70 -6.90 16.32
CA THR A 172 -2.87 -8.07 16.60
C THR A 172 -3.59 -9.36 16.23
N ALA A 173 -4.85 -9.47 16.59
CA ALA A 173 -5.68 -10.61 16.22
C ALA A 173 -5.88 -10.67 14.69
N ALA A 174 -6.08 -9.52 14.04
CA ALA A 174 -6.17 -9.42 12.59
C ALA A 174 -4.89 -9.87 11.89
N ALA A 175 -3.72 -9.43 12.37
CA ALA A 175 -2.43 -9.87 11.85
C ALA A 175 -2.23 -11.38 12.03
N THR A 176 -2.65 -11.94 13.16
CA THR A 176 -2.59 -13.39 13.42
C THR A 176 -3.44 -14.19 12.43
N ILE A 177 -4.68 -13.76 12.19
CA ILE A 177 -5.58 -14.39 11.21
C ILE A 177 -5.00 -14.31 9.81
N ALA A 178 -4.51 -13.14 9.41
CA ALA A 178 -3.91 -12.94 8.09
C ALA A 178 -2.65 -13.81 7.90
N GLY A 179 -1.80 -13.92 8.92
CA GLY A 179 -0.62 -14.77 8.91
C GLY A 179 -0.95 -16.25 8.70
N GLN A 180 -2.02 -16.76 9.31
CA GLN A 180 -2.50 -18.14 9.12
C GLN A 180 -2.99 -18.38 7.67
N LEU A 181 -3.46 -17.34 6.99
CA LEU A 181 -3.89 -17.38 5.60
C LEU A 181 -2.75 -17.12 4.60
N GLY A 182 -1.54 -16.87 5.11
CA GLY A 182 -0.38 -16.52 4.30
C GLY A 182 -0.56 -15.19 3.56
N ALA A 183 -1.32 -14.25 4.16
CA ALA A 183 -1.50 -12.92 3.61
C ALA A 183 -0.44 -11.96 4.16
N ASP A 184 0.08 -11.07 3.30
CA ASP A 184 1.05 -10.04 3.67
C ASP A 184 0.36 -8.79 4.26
N VAL A 185 -0.89 -8.58 3.86
CA VAL A 185 -1.69 -7.41 4.24
C VAL A 185 -3.09 -7.85 4.60
N ILE A 186 -3.63 -7.29 5.68
CA ILE A 186 -5.05 -7.41 6.02
C ILE A 186 -5.73 -6.04 6.00
N VAL A 187 -6.89 -5.99 5.37
CA VAL A 187 -7.81 -4.86 5.41
C VAL A 187 -8.94 -5.19 6.38
N ILE A 188 -8.96 -4.54 7.53
CA ILE A 188 -10.01 -4.70 8.54
C ILE A 188 -10.89 -3.46 8.57
N GLY A 189 -12.20 -3.66 8.66
CA GLY A 189 -13.11 -2.52 8.64
C GLY A 189 -14.54 -2.85 9.04
N THR A 190 -15.38 -1.83 8.98
CA THR A 190 -16.82 -1.95 9.18
C THR A 190 -17.56 -1.26 8.06
N ALA A 191 -18.62 -1.87 7.59
CA ALA A 191 -19.56 -1.30 6.63
C ALA A 191 -20.95 -1.23 7.27
N LYS A 192 -21.59 -0.07 7.18
CA LYS A 192 -22.96 0.14 7.69
C LYS A 192 -23.85 0.57 6.55
N ILE A 193 -24.90 -0.20 6.31
CA ILE A 193 -25.90 0.08 5.28
C ILE A 193 -27.19 0.53 5.96
N SER A 194 -27.73 1.67 5.53
CA SER A 194 -28.93 2.25 6.11
C SER A 194 -29.84 2.90 5.05
N SER A 195 -31.05 3.22 5.43
CA SER A 195 -31.98 3.97 4.59
C SER A 195 -31.90 5.46 4.90
N GLY A 196 -31.69 6.28 3.88
CA GLY A 196 -31.65 7.74 3.97
C GLY A 196 -33.01 8.42 3.76
N GLY A 197 -34.11 7.65 3.85
CA GLY A 197 -35.48 8.16 3.67
C GLY A 197 -36.06 7.87 2.29
N LYS A 198 -37.33 8.24 2.11
CA LYS A 198 -38.09 8.06 0.88
C LYS A 198 -38.35 9.40 0.19
N MET A 199 -38.20 9.42 -1.13
CA MET A 199 -38.56 10.56 -1.99
C MET A 199 -39.14 10.03 -3.30
N TYR A 200 -40.31 10.49 -3.70
CA TYR A 200 -40.98 10.08 -4.94
C TYR A 200 -41.02 8.56 -5.17
N ASN A 201 -41.53 7.78 -4.25
CA ASN A 201 -41.56 6.30 -4.32
C ASN A 201 -40.18 5.60 -4.38
N MET A 202 -39.10 6.33 -4.25
CA MET A 202 -37.75 5.75 -4.15
C MET A 202 -37.21 5.83 -2.73
N VAL A 203 -36.48 4.82 -2.34
CA VAL A 203 -35.73 4.78 -1.08
C VAL A 203 -34.28 5.15 -1.42
N SER A 204 -33.67 6.02 -0.62
CA SER A 204 -32.26 6.30 -0.72
C SER A 204 -31.49 5.32 0.16
N GLY A 205 -30.78 4.37 -0.44
CA GLY A 205 -29.76 3.59 0.28
C GLY A 205 -28.57 4.48 0.62
N GLN A 206 -28.02 4.29 1.81
CA GLN A 206 -26.79 4.95 2.27
C GLN A 206 -25.84 3.89 2.82
N ALA A 207 -24.55 4.04 2.55
CA ALA A 207 -23.54 3.19 3.13
C ALA A 207 -22.32 4.03 3.58
N ASP A 208 -21.81 3.69 4.74
CA ASP A 208 -20.57 4.22 5.31
C ASP A 208 -19.63 3.05 5.57
N ILE A 209 -18.41 3.13 5.02
CA ILE A 209 -17.38 2.12 5.24
C ILE A 209 -16.12 2.81 5.78
N ASN A 210 -15.53 2.22 6.81
CA ASN A 210 -14.20 2.59 7.28
C ASN A 210 -13.28 1.37 7.27
N ALA A 211 -11.99 1.59 7.09
CA ALA A 211 -11.02 0.50 7.10
C ALA A 211 -9.64 0.95 7.58
N LYS A 212 -8.89 -0.01 8.11
CA LYS A 212 -7.46 0.06 8.38
C LYS A 212 -6.75 -1.01 7.57
N ILE A 213 -5.62 -0.66 7.04
CA ILE A 213 -4.74 -1.57 6.30
C ILE A 213 -3.56 -1.88 7.21
N VAL A 214 -3.35 -3.15 7.50
CA VAL A 214 -2.34 -3.61 8.46
C VAL A 214 -1.41 -4.59 7.77
N ARG A 215 -0.11 -4.41 7.98
CA ARG A 215 0.91 -5.37 7.60
C ARG A 215 0.87 -6.55 8.55
N THR A 216 0.82 -7.76 8.00
CA THR A 216 0.60 -8.97 8.78
C THR A 216 1.79 -9.35 9.67
N ASP A 217 3.01 -9.17 9.15
CA ASP A 217 4.26 -9.59 9.80
C ASP A 217 4.67 -8.70 10.98
N THR A 218 4.31 -7.42 10.92
CA THR A 218 4.75 -6.41 11.90
C THR A 218 3.60 -5.82 12.72
N GLY A 219 2.36 -5.98 12.27
CA GLY A 219 1.20 -5.27 12.83
C GLY A 219 1.20 -3.76 12.53
N GLU A 220 2.09 -3.29 11.65
CA GLU A 220 2.16 -1.87 11.27
C GLU A 220 0.89 -1.46 10.52
N ILE A 221 0.30 -0.34 10.92
CA ILE A 221 -0.80 0.26 10.16
C ILE A 221 -0.22 0.99 8.94
N LEU A 222 -0.47 0.46 7.76
CA LEU A 222 0.00 1.03 6.49
C LEU A 222 -0.87 2.20 6.05
N ALA A 223 -2.18 2.12 6.31
CA ALA A 223 -3.12 3.15 5.92
C ALA A 223 -4.38 3.12 6.78
N ILE A 224 -5.08 4.24 6.82
CA ILE A 224 -6.41 4.36 7.45
C ILE A 224 -7.31 5.13 6.51
N VAL A 225 -8.47 4.55 6.18
CA VAL A 225 -9.55 5.25 5.49
C VAL A 225 -10.69 5.43 6.49
N PRO A 226 -10.85 6.65 7.02
CA PRO A 226 -11.77 6.88 8.14
C PRO A 226 -13.23 6.77 7.73
N GLN A 227 -13.55 7.11 6.49
CA GLN A 227 -14.92 7.04 5.98
C GLN A 227 -14.97 7.10 4.45
N ALA A 228 -15.55 6.05 3.85
CA ALA A 228 -16.00 6.06 2.46
C ALA A 228 -17.52 5.99 2.43
N ARG A 229 -18.14 6.84 1.63
CA ARG A 229 -19.61 6.99 1.58
C ARG A 229 -20.16 6.63 0.22
N GLY A 230 -21.31 5.96 0.24
CA GLY A 230 -22.12 5.71 -0.94
C GLY A 230 -23.58 6.07 -0.71
N LYS A 231 -24.25 6.50 -1.77
CA LYS A 231 -25.66 6.84 -1.76
C LYS A 231 -26.32 6.47 -3.09
N LYS A 232 -27.33 5.62 -3.06
CA LYS A 232 -28.03 5.17 -4.26
C LYS A 232 -29.53 5.17 -4.05
N PRO A 233 -30.31 5.91 -4.87
CA PRO A 233 -31.77 5.81 -4.86
C PRO A 233 -32.24 4.60 -5.68
N HIS A 234 -33.25 3.88 -5.18
CA HIS A 234 -33.92 2.80 -5.91
C HIS A 234 -35.33 2.58 -5.35
N ILE A 235 -36.21 1.97 -6.15
CA ILE A 235 -37.60 1.62 -5.70
C ILE A 235 -37.51 0.54 -4.63
N SER A 236 -36.67 -0.47 -4.80
CA SER A 236 -36.41 -1.50 -3.81
C SER A 236 -35.36 -1.00 -2.77
N PRO A 237 -35.70 -1.03 -1.46
CA PRO A 237 -34.80 -0.64 -0.40
C PRO A 237 -33.49 -1.47 -0.40
N SER A 238 -33.60 -2.78 -0.57
CA SER A 238 -32.46 -3.70 -0.62
C SER A 238 -31.50 -3.35 -1.78
N THR A 239 -32.04 -3.15 -2.99
CA THR A 239 -31.24 -2.76 -4.15
C THR A 239 -30.61 -1.37 -3.96
N ALA A 240 -31.30 -0.44 -3.28
CA ALA A 240 -30.73 0.85 -2.93
C ALA A 240 -29.54 0.71 -1.98
N GLY A 241 -29.66 -0.16 -0.97
CA GLY A 241 -28.59 -0.47 -0.01
C GLY A 241 -27.37 -1.11 -0.68
N ILE A 242 -27.60 -2.15 -1.51
CA ILE A 242 -26.53 -2.81 -2.29
C ILE A 242 -25.81 -1.80 -3.19
N GLY A 243 -26.57 -0.95 -3.90
CA GLY A 243 -25.98 0.07 -4.76
C GLY A 243 -25.17 1.12 -3.98
N ALA A 244 -25.60 1.47 -2.77
CA ALA A 244 -24.89 2.40 -1.91
C ALA A 244 -23.57 1.79 -1.37
N VAL A 245 -23.61 0.54 -0.89
CA VAL A 245 -22.40 -0.12 -0.38
C VAL A 245 -21.39 -0.36 -1.48
N ASN A 246 -21.81 -0.75 -2.68
CA ASN A 246 -20.91 -0.90 -3.82
C ASN A 246 -20.20 0.42 -4.16
N GLN A 247 -20.93 1.54 -4.16
CA GLN A 247 -20.33 2.86 -4.40
C GLN A 247 -19.35 3.25 -3.28
N ALA A 248 -19.69 3.00 -2.02
CA ALA A 248 -18.78 3.24 -0.90
C ALA A 248 -17.52 2.37 -0.99
N ALA A 249 -17.66 1.08 -1.35
CA ALA A 249 -16.55 0.16 -1.53
C ALA A 249 -15.64 0.56 -2.70
N GLU A 250 -16.19 1.13 -3.77
CA GLU A 250 -15.39 1.68 -4.89
C GLU A 250 -14.53 2.87 -4.44
N VAL A 251 -15.07 3.77 -3.63
CA VAL A 251 -14.30 4.87 -3.03
C VAL A 251 -13.22 4.32 -2.12
N LEU A 252 -13.59 3.45 -1.19
CA LEU A 252 -12.68 2.82 -0.25
C LEU A 252 -11.55 2.07 -0.96
N GLY A 253 -11.88 1.24 -1.96
CA GLY A 253 -10.90 0.44 -2.70
C GLY A 253 -9.86 1.29 -3.41
N ARG A 254 -10.26 2.38 -4.05
CA ARG A 254 -9.32 3.33 -4.67
C ARG A 254 -8.39 3.97 -3.64
N ASP A 255 -8.96 4.42 -2.52
CA ASP A 255 -8.18 5.04 -1.45
C ASP A 255 -7.17 4.06 -0.84
N ILE A 256 -7.58 2.80 -0.61
CA ILE A 256 -6.70 1.73 -0.12
C ILE A 256 -5.57 1.48 -1.09
N ILE A 257 -5.86 1.25 -2.37
CA ILE A 257 -4.84 0.98 -3.39
C ILE A 257 -3.84 2.14 -3.46
N GLY A 258 -4.33 3.38 -3.45
CA GLY A 258 -3.48 4.56 -3.50
C GLY A 258 -2.55 4.70 -2.28
N GLN A 259 -3.07 4.50 -1.08
CA GLN A 259 -2.27 4.56 0.14
C GLN A 259 -1.28 3.39 0.22
N LEU A 260 -1.71 2.19 -0.18
CA LEU A 260 -0.87 0.99 -0.21
C LEU A 260 0.32 1.20 -1.14
N ILE A 261 0.09 1.65 -2.37
CA ILE A 261 1.15 1.92 -3.35
C ILE A 261 2.13 2.96 -2.80
N ARG A 262 1.64 4.10 -2.30
CA ARG A 262 2.50 5.16 -1.73
C ARG A 262 3.36 4.63 -0.58
N LYS A 263 2.74 3.96 0.39
CA LYS A 263 3.43 3.49 1.59
C LYS A 263 4.42 2.38 1.25
N TRP A 264 4.02 1.43 0.40
CA TRP A 264 4.86 0.30 0.02
C TRP A 264 6.05 0.73 -0.83
N SER A 265 5.84 1.60 -1.82
CA SER A 265 6.93 2.11 -2.66
C SER A 265 7.91 3.00 -1.88
N SER A 266 7.44 3.77 -0.90
CA SER A 266 8.33 4.55 -0.03
C SER A 266 9.20 3.67 0.86
N GLN A 267 8.73 2.49 1.24
CA GLN A 267 9.51 1.54 2.05
C GLN A 267 10.56 0.79 1.24
N GLN A 268 10.32 0.56 -0.06
CA GLN A 268 11.30 -0.10 -0.94
C GLN A 268 12.42 0.84 -1.42
N ALA A 269 12.19 2.13 -1.41
CA ALA A 269 13.19 3.13 -1.81
C ALA A 269 14.20 3.45 -0.72
N ASN A 270 13.75 3.42 0.51
CA ASN A 270 14.58 3.73 1.68
C ASN A 270 14.61 2.48 2.54
N ALA A 271 15.69 1.71 2.52
CA ALA A 271 15.90 0.57 3.40
C ALA A 271 14.63 0.05 4.13
N ILE A 272 14.27 -1.20 3.94
CA ILE A 272 13.08 -1.78 4.57
C ILE A 272 13.31 -1.96 6.08
N ASN A 273 12.24 -1.84 6.87
CA ASN A 273 12.27 -2.25 8.26
C ASN A 273 12.14 -3.77 8.33
N VAL A 274 13.21 -4.44 8.74
CA VAL A 274 13.20 -5.87 9.03
C VAL A 274 13.17 -6.08 10.54
N PHE A 275 12.30 -6.95 11.01
CA PHE A 275 12.22 -7.32 12.42
C PHE A 275 12.92 -8.66 12.63
N LEU A 276 13.97 -8.65 13.42
CA LEU A 276 14.64 -9.85 13.86
C LEU A 276 14.12 -10.20 15.26
N VAL A 277 13.59 -11.42 15.40
CA VAL A 277 13.07 -11.95 16.66
C VAL A 277 13.90 -13.16 17.03
N LEU A 278 14.59 -13.07 18.18
CA LEU A 278 15.38 -14.15 18.73
C LEU A 278 14.64 -14.78 19.91
N THR A 279 14.39 -16.06 19.85
CA THR A 279 13.89 -16.86 20.97
C THR A 279 15.03 -17.49 21.74
N ASN A 280 14.80 -17.91 22.97
CA ASN A 280 15.78 -18.46 23.92
C ASN A 280 16.93 -17.48 24.22
N ALA A 281 16.73 -16.18 24.03
CA ALA A 281 17.75 -15.16 24.24
C ALA A 281 17.89 -14.80 25.73
N GLN A 282 19.13 -14.72 26.20
CA GLN A 282 19.48 -14.13 27.49
C GLN A 282 19.85 -12.65 27.32
N PHE A 283 20.02 -11.92 28.41
CA PHE A 283 20.35 -10.50 28.37
C PHE A 283 21.66 -10.22 27.61
N MET A 284 22.68 -11.07 27.78
CA MET A 284 23.95 -10.93 27.06
C MET A 284 23.79 -11.15 25.55
N ASP A 285 22.96 -12.13 25.15
CA ASP A 285 22.65 -12.36 23.74
C ASP A 285 21.98 -11.14 23.10
N PHE A 286 21.02 -10.53 23.82
CA PHE A 286 20.37 -9.31 23.39
C PHE A 286 21.38 -8.16 23.20
N MET A 287 22.26 -7.92 24.17
CA MET A 287 23.26 -6.85 24.09
C MET A 287 24.27 -7.11 22.95
N ASN A 288 24.77 -8.32 22.82
CA ASN A 288 25.75 -8.70 21.83
C ASN A 288 25.17 -8.63 20.41
N MET A 289 23.96 -9.13 20.22
CA MET A 289 23.26 -9.03 18.93
C MET A 289 22.98 -7.58 18.56
N GLY A 290 22.52 -6.75 19.49
CA GLY A 290 22.32 -5.33 19.27
C GLY A 290 23.60 -4.60 18.86
N ALA A 291 24.73 -4.90 19.52
CA ALA A 291 26.03 -4.35 19.17
C ALA A 291 26.49 -4.81 17.77
N PHE A 292 26.31 -6.09 17.46
CA PHE A 292 26.64 -6.66 16.15
C PHE A 292 25.83 -6.00 15.01
N LEU A 293 24.52 -5.86 15.18
CA LEU A 293 23.67 -5.23 14.17
C LEU A 293 24.02 -3.76 13.93
N LYS A 294 24.48 -3.05 14.96
CA LYS A 294 24.90 -1.64 14.90
C LYS A 294 26.32 -1.46 14.36
N SER A 295 27.15 -2.50 14.37
CA SER A 295 28.53 -2.44 13.89
C SER A 295 28.67 -2.31 12.39
N GLN A 296 27.55 -2.40 11.63
CA GLN A 296 27.51 -2.37 10.16
C GLN A 296 28.40 -3.44 9.49
N THR A 297 28.70 -4.52 10.19
CA THR A 297 29.46 -5.67 9.67
C THR A 297 28.71 -6.32 8.49
N ILE A 298 27.38 -6.29 8.51
CA ILE A 298 26.56 -6.76 7.40
C ILE A 298 26.29 -5.59 6.44
N PRO A 299 26.75 -5.67 5.18
CA PRO A 299 26.44 -4.66 4.17
C PRO A 299 24.93 -4.53 3.98
N GLY A 300 24.44 -3.29 3.82
CA GLY A 300 23.03 -3.00 3.65
C GLY A 300 22.28 -2.66 4.94
N ILE A 301 22.84 -2.93 6.12
CA ILE A 301 22.28 -2.42 7.37
C ILE A 301 22.59 -0.92 7.47
N ARG A 302 21.55 -0.09 7.40
CA ARG A 302 21.64 1.37 7.60
C ARG A 302 21.57 1.76 9.06
N ASN A 303 20.71 1.07 9.82
CA ASN A 303 20.54 1.29 11.26
C ASN A 303 19.90 0.07 11.90
N ALA A 304 20.06 -0.08 13.22
CA ALA A 304 19.41 -1.11 14.02
C ALA A 304 18.98 -0.53 15.38
N PHE A 305 17.78 -0.90 15.78
CA PHE A 305 17.15 -0.43 17.02
C PHE A 305 16.79 -1.62 17.88
N ASP A 306 17.24 -1.60 19.14
CA ASP A 306 16.86 -2.57 20.14
C ASP A 306 15.43 -2.27 20.60
N LYS A 307 14.52 -3.23 20.43
CA LYS A 307 13.11 -3.06 20.83
C LYS A 307 12.86 -3.56 22.25
N GLY A 308 13.59 -4.57 22.64
CA GLY A 308 13.53 -5.10 24.00
C GLY A 308 13.77 -6.59 24.10
N LEU A 309 13.90 -7.06 25.33
CA LEU A 309 13.97 -8.46 25.71
C LEU A 309 12.88 -8.75 26.72
N ASN A 310 11.99 -9.67 26.39
CA ASN A 310 10.90 -10.06 27.29
C ASN A 310 10.71 -11.60 27.23
N ASN A 311 10.71 -12.24 28.39
CA ASN A 311 10.51 -13.68 28.54
C ASN A 311 11.38 -14.55 27.61
N GLY A 312 12.64 -14.18 27.41
CA GLY A 312 13.56 -14.91 26.52
C GLY A 312 13.36 -14.63 25.03
N VAL A 313 12.54 -13.63 24.69
CA VAL A 313 12.35 -13.17 23.32
C VAL A 313 12.97 -11.78 23.18
N ALA A 314 14.01 -11.67 22.35
CA ALA A 314 14.67 -10.42 22.01
C ALA A 314 14.15 -9.93 20.66
N GLU A 315 13.82 -8.65 20.54
CA GLU A 315 13.34 -8.05 19.31
C GLU A 315 14.24 -6.89 18.87
N PHE A 316 14.56 -6.87 17.57
CA PHE A 316 15.34 -5.82 16.93
C PHE A 316 14.61 -5.34 15.69
N GLN A 317 14.65 -4.04 15.44
CA GLN A 317 14.21 -3.44 14.18
C GLN A 317 15.45 -2.99 13.41
N ILE A 318 15.60 -3.50 12.20
CA ILE A 318 16.76 -3.28 11.34
C ILE A 318 16.31 -2.51 10.11
N LEU A 319 16.91 -1.37 9.84
CA LEU A 319 16.73 -0.64 8.61
C LEU A 319 17.73 -1.20 7.58
N TYR A 320 17.23 -1.98 6.61
CA TYR A 320 18.06 -2.77 5.69
C TYR A 320 17.81 -2.42 4.23
N GLU A 321 18.88 -2.20 3.46
CA GLU A 321 18.84 -2.03 2.01
C GLU A 321 18.85 -3.39 1.32
N GLY A 322 17.72 -3.83 0.86
CA GLY A 322 17.54 -5.13 0.23
C GLY A 322 16.29 -5.84 0.73
N LYS A 323 16.21 -7.13 0.48
CA LYS A 323 15.10 -7.97 0.95
C LYS A 323 15.44 -8.60 2.31
N SER A 324 14.42 -8.89 3.10
CA SER A 324 14.59 -9.64 4.36
C SER A 324 15.29 -10.99 4.18
N GLN A 325 15.10 -11.62 3.02
CA GLN A 325 15.80 -12.86 2.63
C GLN A 325 17.31 -12.65 2.51
N ASP A 326 17.73 -11.53 1.92
CA ASP A 326 19.15 -11.20 1.75
C ASP A 326 19.80 -10.95 3.11
N LEU A 327 19.09 -10.26 4.02
CA LEU A 327 19.55 -10.08 5.39
C LEU A 327 19.63 -11.40 6.16
N ALA A 328 18.64 -12.27 6.02
CA ALA A 328 18.64 -13.59 6.65
C ALA A 328 19.84 -14.44 6.16
N MET A 329 20.12 -14.40 4.86
CA MET A 329 21.28 -15.07 4.27
C MET A 329 22.59 -14.45 4.78
N ALA A 330 22.69 -13.13 4.83
CA ALA A 330 23.86 -12.42 5.32
C ALA A 330 24.14 -12.72 6.81
N LEU A 331 23.11 -12.79 7.66
CA LEU A 331 23.21 -13.20 9.07
C LEU A 331 23.67 -14.64 9.21
N THR A 332 23.29 -15.53 8.28
CA THR A 332 23.73 -16.93 8.29
C THR A 332 25.18 -17.08 7.82
N GLN A 333 25.60 -16.27 6.84
CA GLN A 333 26.96 -16.29 6.29
C GLN A 333 27.98 -15.58 7.18
N ASN A 334 27.54 -14.57 7.91
CA ASN A 334 28.37 -13.77 8.81
C ASN A 334 27.71 -13.73 10.19
N PRO A 335 27.69 -14.87 10.92
CA PRO A 335 27.09 -14.92 12.25
C PRO A 335 27.90 -14.04 13.21
N PRO A 336 27.24 -13.44 14.22
CA PRO A 336 27.98 -12.78 15.29
C PRO A 336 28.82 -13.79 16.07
N GLU A 337 30.09 -13.45 16.35
CA GLU A 337 31.01 -14.34 17.07
C GLU A 337 30.56 -14.69 18.49
N THR A 338 29.71 -13.84 19.08
CA THR A 338 29.32 -13.91 20.49
C THR A 338 27.91 -14.46 20.71
N VAL A 339 27.13 -14.66 19.65
CA VAL A 339 25.74 -15.17 19.75
C VAL A 339 25.49 -16.16 18.62
N ASN A 340 25.33 -17.42 18.99
CA ASN A 340 25.03 -18.47 18.02
C ASN A 340 23.54 -18.46 17.70
N ILE A 341 23.16 -18.20 16.46
CA ILE A 341 21.76 -18.14 16.05
C ILE A 341 21.44 -19.16 14.97
N ARG A 342 20.23 -19.69 15.01
CA ARG A 342 19.65 -20.52 13.95
C ARG A 342 18.38 -19.86 13.46
N ILE A 343 18.31 -19.53 12.16
CA ILE A 343 17.09 -18.98 11.56
C ILE A 343 16.04 -20.09 11.49
N THR A 344 14.87 -19.84 12.07
CA THR A 344 13.77 -20.79 12.18
C THR A 344 12.60 -20.44 11.27
N GLY A 345 12.53 -19.19 10.78
CA GLY A 345 11.47 -18.74 9.90
C GLY A 345 11.74 -17.39 9.25
N LEU A 346 11.09 -17.20 8.11
CA LEU A 346 11.11 -15.94 7.37
C LEU A 346 9.69 -15.67 6.86
N SER A 347 9.15 -14.52 7.17
CA SER A 347 7.83 -14.09 6.71
C SER A 347 7.85 -12.59 6.47
N GLY A 348 7.64 -12.19 5.21
CA GLY A 348 7.68 -10.79 4.82
C GLY A 348 8.94 -10.08 5.31
N ASN A 349 8.79 -9.12 6.20
CA ASN A 349 9.90 -8.39 6.82
C ASN A 349 10.26 -8.88 8.23
N ARG A 350 9.86 -10.09 8.61
CA ARG A 350 10.17 -10.70 9.91
C ARG A 350 11.09 -11.91 9.74
N ILE A 351 12.23 -11.87 10.41
CA ILE A 351 13.16 -13.00 10.55
C ILE A 351 12.99 -13.56 11.95
N SER A 352 12.63 -14.82 12.04
CA SER A 352 12.60 -15.54 13.31
C SER A 352 13.85 -16.40 13.43
N ALA A 353 14.50 -16.32 14.58
CA ALA A 353 15.67 -17.12 14.88
C ALA A 353 15.64 -17.56 16.35
N GLU A 354 16.43 -18.55 16.68
CA GLU A 354 16.64 -18.97 18.07
C GLU A 354 18.12 -18.92 18.43
N VAL A 355 18.41 -18.58 19.67
CA VAL A 355 19.76 -18.70 20.22
C VAL A 355 20.03 -20.17 20.53
N VAL A 356 21.13 -20.69 20.01
CA VAL A 356 21.56 -22.07 20.18
C VAL A 356 22.69 -22.06 21.17
N SER A 357 22.51 -22.76 22.32
CA SER A 357 23.61 -23.03 23.26
C SER A 357 24.61 -23.99 22.61
N GLU A 358 25.91 -23.73 22.75
CA GLU A 358 26.94 -24.69 22.40
C GLU A 358 26.81 -26.00 23.17
#